data_c03a4c0d3df7447b3a94917b4779f6f6
#
_entry.id   c03a4c0d3df7447b3a94917b4779f6f6
#
_cell.length_a   1.000
_cell.length_b   1.000
_cell.length_c   1.000
_cell.angle_alpha   90.00
_cell.angle_beta   90.00
_cell.angle_gamma   90.00
#
_symmetry.space_group_name_H-M   'P 1'
#
loop_
_entity.id
_entity.type
_entity.pdbx_description
1 polymer ?
#
loop_
_entity_poly.entity_id
_entity_poly.type
_entity_poly.pdbx_seq_one_letter_code
_entity_poly.pdbx_strand_id
1 'polypeptide(L)'
;MKPIAELLNEQEQEITQEIKTEQSVVEAQTVENYSSSQVIELLKQSLNVHWQQTTSLTAQAVHLERWGYKKLAAVIREDAEEEHQHAMENIKRLEFFDTDYQPLTVSPPVWTRHDMLAMIRYNLDSVKQAAEVEKATIVAARMVGDELTANMMIPLLQGSENGIKLYESYLKLIEQMGLDNFLTLQV
;
A
#
# COMPACT_ATOMS: atom_id res chain seq x y z
N MET A 1 -29.16 39.72 -36.95
CA MET A 1 -28.97 39.32 -35.57
C MET A 1 -29.28 37.84 -35.50
N LYS A 2 -28.34 36.96 -35.09
CA LYS A 2 -28.61 35.56 -34.93
C LYS A 2 -29.63 35.36 -33.78
N PRO A 3 -30.55 34.40 -33.88
CA PRO A 3 -31.46 34.04 -32.77
C PRO A 3 -30.67 33.62 -31.52
N ILE A 4 -31.15 33.99 -30.35
CA ILE A 4 -30.51 33.66 -29.07
C ILE A 4 -30.29 32.15 -28.91
N ALA A 5 -31.19 31.31 -29.39
CA ALA A 5 -31.05 29.85 -29.36
C ALA A 5 -29.85 29.33 -30.19
N GLU A 6 -29.52 30.01 -31.28
CA GLU A 6 -28.39 29.65 -32.13
C GLU A 6 -27.05 30.03 -31.49
N LEU A 7 -27.00 31.15 -30.75
CA LEU A 7 -25.85 31.58 -29.99
C LEU A 7 -25.58 30.68 -28.77
N LEU A 8 -26.61 30.24 -28.09
CA LEU A 8 -26.48 29.31 -26.96
C LEU A 8 -26.00 27.93 -27.41
N ASN A 9 -26.47 27.43 -28.55
CA ASN A 9 -26.01 26.16 -29.09
C ASN A 9 -24.53 26.20 -29.58
N GLU A 10 -24.10 27.34 -30.14
CA GLU A 10 -22.71 27.57 -30.52
C GLU A 10 -21.81 27.57 -29.26
N GLN A 11 -22.22 28.23 -28.17
CA GLN A 11 -21.49 28.24 -26.90
C GLN A 11 -21.43 26.83 -26.22
N GLU A 12 -22.50 26.09 -26.23
CA GLU A 12 -22.51 24.71 -25.71
C GLU A 12 -21.57 23.79 -26.50
N GLN A 13 -21.50 23.95 -27.82
CA GLN A 13 -20.58 23.18 -28.67
C GLN A 13 -19.12 23.56 -28.44
N GLU A 14 -18.80 24.85 -28.28
CA GLU A 14 -17.46 25.31 -27.93
C GLU A 14 -17.01 24.77 -26.59
N ILE A 15 -17.82 24.89 -25.53
CA ILE A 15 -17.51 24.38 -24.20
C ILE A 15 -17.30 22.85 -24.22
N THR A 16 -18.15 22.11 -24.96
CA THR A 16 -18.03 20.66 -25.09
C THR A 16 -16.75 20.26 -25.81
N GLN A 17 -16.29 21.05 -26.76
CA GLN A 17 -15.06 20.82 -27.51
C GLN A 17 -13.81 21.17 -26.70
N GLU A 18 -13.86 22.22 -25.90
CA GLU A 18 -12.81 22.58 -24.94
C GLU A 18 -12.64 21.50 -23.87
N ILE A 19 -13.72 21.04 -23.25
CA ILE A 19 -13.69 19.95 -22.25
C ILE A 19 -13.09 18.65 -22.83
N LYS A 20 -13.48 18.27 -24.05
CA LYS A 20 -12.92 17.10 -24.74
C LYS A 20 -11.41 17.27 -25.04
N THR A 21 -11.01 18.46 -25.40
CA THR A 21 -9.61 18.77 -25.70
C THR A 21 -8.78 18.76 -24.41
N GLU A 22 -9.25 19.36 -23.32
CA GLU A 22 -8.60 19.30 -22.01
C GLU A 22 -8.51 17.87 -21.49
N GLN A 23 -9.57 17.08 -21.58
CA GLN A 23 -9.55 15.66 -21.18
C GLN A 23 -8.53 14.86 -21.99
N SER A 24 -8.47 15.06 -23.32
CA SER A 24 -7.50 14.38 -24.18
C SER A 24 -6.05 14.79 -23.91
N VAL A 25 -5.81 16.06 -23.54
CA VAL A 25 -4.48 16.56 -23.16
C VAL A 25 -4.07 16.01 -21.80
N VAL A 26 -4.99 15.94 -20.82
CA VAL A 26 -4.74 15.34 -19.50
C VAL A 26 -4.47 13.84 -19.63
N GLU A 27 -5.26 13.12 -20.45
CA GLU A 27 -5.01 11.71 -20.74
C GLU A 27 -3.69 11.47 -21.46
N ALA A 28 -3.34 12.30 -22.47
CA ALA A 28 -2.06 12.20 -23.17
C ALA A 28 -0.87 12.52 -22.25
N GLN A 29 -0.98 13.50 -21.37
CA GLN A 29 0.08 13.84 -20.41
C GLN A 29 0.24 12.77 -19.32
N THR A 30 -0.83 12.05 -18.93
CA THR A 30 -0.73 10.91 -18.00
C THR A 30 -0.13 9.67 -18.67
N VAL A 31 -0.40 9.43 -19.94
CA VAL A 31 0.15 8.28 -20.69
C VAL A 31 1.64 8.46 -21.02
N GLU A 32 2.12 9.69 -21.26
CA GLU A 32 3.54 9.94 -21.53
C GLU A 32 4.48 9.74 -20.34
N ASN A 33 3.96 9.62 -19.10
CA ASN A 33 4.78 9.60 -17.90
C ASN A 33 5.05 8.21 -17.30
N TYR A 34 4.44 7.13 -17.78
CA TYR A 34 4.71 5.79 -17.26
C TYR A 34 5.55 4.95 -18.23
N SER A 35 6.60 4.33 -17.68
CA SER A 35 7.50 3.42 -18.42
C SER A 35 7.66 2.11 -17.65
N SER A 36 8.10 1.05 -18.33
CA SER A 36 8.43 -0.21 -17.68
C SER A 36 9.48 -0.06 -16.58
N SER A 37 10.41 0.91 -16.71
CA SER A 37 11.39 1.21 -15.67
C SER A 37 10.75 1.76 -14.39
N GLN A 38 9.67 2.53 -14.49
CA GLN A 38 8.93 3.00 -13.31
C GLN A 38 8.17 1.88 -12.61
N VAL A 39 7.62 0.92 -13.35
CA VAL A 39 7.00 -0.29 -12.77
C VAL A 39 8.05 -1.06 -11.96
N ILE A 40 9.25 -1.23 -12.51
CA ILE A 40 10.37 -1.90 -11.84
C ILE A 40 10.76 -1.15 -10.56
N GLU A 41 10.88 0.18 -10.59
CA GLU A 41 11.21 0.96 -9.39
C GLU A 41 10.11 0.89 -8.31
N LEU A 42 8.84 0.86 -8.69
CA LEU A 42 7.74 0.68 -7.76
C LEU A 42 7.72 -0.74 -7.16
N LEU A 43 8.04 -1.79 -7.95
CA LEU A 43 8.23 -3.15 -7.46
C LEU A 43 9.36 -3.25 -6.43
N LYS A 44 10.48 -2.56 -6.66
CA LYS A 44 11.59 -2.47 -5.68
C LYS A 44 11.18 -1.76 -4.39
N GLN A 45 10.39 -0.69 -4.51
CA GLN A 45 9.83 -0.01 -3.34
C GLN A 45 8.88 -0.91 -2.55
N SER A 46 7.98 -1.62 -3.24
CA SER A 46 7.09 -2.60 -2.64
C SER A 46 7.87 -3.71 -1.92
N LEU A 47 8.87 -4.29 -2.57
CA LEU A 47 9.75 -5.29 -1.96
C LEU A 47 10.40 -4.76 -0.67
N ASN A 48 10.88 -3.52 -0.69
CA ASN A 48 11.53 -2.90 0.47
C ASN A 48 10.56 -2.72 1.65
N VAL A 49 9.33 -2.27 1.37
CA VAL A 49 8.29 -2.09 2.39
C VAL A 49 7.93 -3.44 3.03
N HIS A 50 7.64 -4.46 2.23
CA HIS A 50 7.27 -5.79 2.74
C HIS A 50 8.42 -6.46 3.52
N TRP A 51 9.68 -6.32 3.09
CA TRP A 51 10.83 -6.79 3.87
C TRP A 51 10.96 -6.07 5.22
N GLN A 52 10.75 -4.76 5.24
CA GLN A 52 10.78 -3.99 6.48
C GLN A 52 9.66 -4.42 7.43
N GLN A 53 8.46 -4.66 6.91
CA GLN A 53 7.32 -5.17 7.68
C GLN A 53 7.61 -6.56 8.22
N THR A 54 8.03 -7.52 7.38
CA THR A 54 8.41 -8.88 7.78
C THR A 54 9.38 -8.87 8.97
N THR A 55 10.45 -8.11 8.89
CA THR A 55 11.48 -8.07 9.96
C THR A 55 10.96 -7.42 11.24
N SER A 56 10.19 -6.33 11.12
CA SER A 56 9.64 -5.61 12.26
C SER A 56 8.56 -6.42 12.98
N LEU A 57 7.59 -6.97 12.23
CA LEU A 57 6.50 -7.79 12.78
C LEU A 57 7.03 -9.08 13.42
N THR A 58 8.03 -9.74 12.81
CA THR A 58 8.69 -10.92 13.41
C THR A 58 9.29 -10.57 14.78
N ALA A 59 10.01 -9.47 14.87
CA ALA A 59 10.61 -9.03 16.14
C ALA A 59 9.54 -8.65 17.17
N GLN A 60 8.47 -7.97 16.75
CA GLN A 60 7.34 -7.61 17.60
C GLN A 60 6.62 -8.86 18.12
N ALA A 61 6.34 -9.86 17.28
CA ALA A 61 5.67 -11.10 17.68
C ALA A 61 6.45 -11.85 18.78
N VAL A 62 7.77 -11.99 18.62
CA VAL A 62 8.64 -12.61 19.64
C VAL A 62 8.59 -11.84 20.96
N HIS A 63 8.58 -10.51 20.88
CA HIS A 63 8.54 -9.65 22.06
C HIS A 63 7.20 -9.74 22.81
N LEU A 64 6.10 -9.69 22.06
CA LEU A 64 4.74 -9.84 22.59
C LEU A 64 4.53 -11.18 23.28
N GLU A 65 5.03 -12.27 22.68
CA GLU A 65 4.95 -13.62 23.26
C GLU A 65 5.71 -13.69 24.59
N ARG A 66 6.91 -13.11 24.67
CA ARG A 66 7.70 -13.02 25.90
C ARG A 66 6.97 -12.24 27.02
N TRP A 67 6.19 -11.24 26.66
CA TRP A 67 5.40 -10.46 27.62
C TRP A 67 4.09 -11.13 28.02
N GLY A 68 3.72 -12.24 27.39
CA GLY A 68 2.51 -12.99 27.69
C GLY A 68 1.29 -12.59 26.85
N TYR A 69 1.40 -11.65 25.94
CA TYR A 69 0.33 -11.24 25.02
C TYR A 69 0.23 -12.21 23.85
N LYS A 70 -0.12 -13.45 24.13
CA LYS A 70 -0.04 -14.58 23.18
C LYS A 70 -0.98 -14.42 21.99
N LYS A 71 -2.19 -13.88 22.21
CA LYS A 71 -3.16 -13.68 21.13
C LYS A 71 -2.68 -12.62 20.15
N LEU A 72 -2.21 -11.48 20.65
CA LEU A 72 -1.66 -10.45 19.80
C LEU A 72 -0.38 -10.92 19.10
N ALA A 73 0.49 -11.67 19.80
CA ALA A 73 1.68 -12.25 19.19
C ALA A 73 1.35 -13.21 18.04
N ALA A 74 0.27 -13.98 18.14
CA ALA A 74 -0.17 -14.88 17.08
C ALA A 74 -0.62 -14.09 15.84
N VAL A 75 -1.43 -13.05 16.01
CA VAL A 75 -1.87 -12.18 14.90
C VAL A 75 -0.68 -11.50 14.22
N ILE A 76 0.22 -10.88 15.01
CA ILE A 76 1.40 -10.21 14.45
C ILE A 76 2.35 -11.19 13.74
N ARG A 77 2.42 -12.45 14.18
CA ARG A 77 3.21 -13.48 13.49
C ARG A 77 2.59 -13.89 12.17
N GLU A 78 1.26 -14.01 12.11
CA GLU A 78 0.53 -14.28 10.86
C GLU A 78 0.72 -13.15 9.85
N ASP A 79 0.59 -11.89 10.29
CA ASP A 79 0.90 -10.72 9.47
C ASP A 79 2.35 -10.76 8.95
N ALA A 80 3.33 -11.12 9.78
CA ALA A 80 4.74 -11.22 9.37
C ALA A 80 4.97 -12.26 8.27
N GLU A 81 4.27 -13.39 8.33
CA GLU A 81 4.32 -14.44 7.30
C GLU A 81 3.67 -13.97 5.99
N GLU A 82 2.53 -13.28 6.07
CA GLU A 82 1.87 -12.70 4.90
C GLU A 82 2.79 -11.68 4.20
N GLU A 83 3.42 -10.77 4.96
CA GLU A 83 4.36 -9.79 4.43
C GLU A 83 5.61 -10.44 3.79
N HIS A 84 6.07 -11.57 4.36
CA HIS A 84 7.13 -12.36 3.74
C HIS A 84 6.70 -12.91 2.37
N GLN A 85 5.48 -13.44 2.25
CA GLN A 85 4.95 -13.93 0.97
C GLN A 85 4.83 -12.79 -0.06
N HIS A 86 4.36 -11.61 0.36
CA HIS A 86 4.30 -10.43 -0.49
C HIS A 86 5.69 -10.03 -1.02
N ALA A 87 6.71 -10.04 -0.16
CA ALA A 87 8.10 -9.79 -0.58
C ALA A 87 8.58 -10.82 -1.63
N MET A 88 8.24 -12.11 -1.44
CA MET A 88 8.61 -13.17 -2.39
C MET A 88 7.93 -13.00 -3.75
N GLU A 89 6.66 -12.56 -3.81
CA GLU A 89 6.00 -12.28 -5.09
C GLU A 89 6.66 -11.11 -5.83
N ASN A 90 7.07 -10.06 -5.11
CA ASN A 90 7.83 -8.96 -5.70
C ASN A 90 9.18 -9.44 -6.27
N ILE A 91 9.93 -10.30 -5.55
CA ILE A 91 11.19 -10.87 -6.03
C ILE A 91 10.96 -11.66 -7.32
N LYS A 92 9.97 -12.56 -7.35
CA LYS A 92 9.66 -13.35 -8.55
C LYS A 92 9.35 -12.46 -9.75
N ARG A 93 8.65 -11.35 -9.53
CA ARG A 93 8.32 -10.42 -10.61
C ARG A 93 9.52 -9.62 -11.08
N LEU A 94 10.40 -9.20 -10.18
CA LEU A 94 11.66 -8.53 -10.51
C LEU A 94 12.62 -9.46 -11.26
N GLU A 95 12.72 -10.73 -10.88
CA GLU A 95 13.47 -11.75 -11.62
C GLU A 95 12.93 -11.93 -13.06
N PHE A 96 11.61 -11.89 -13.25
CA PHE A 96 11.02 -11.94 -14.60
C PHE A 96 11.52 -10.79 -15.49
N PHE A 97 11.77 -9.60 -14.91
CA PHE A 97 12.31 -8.45 -15.66
C PHE A 97 13.82 -8.50 -15.84
N ASP A 98 14.50 -9.54 -15.37
CA ASP A 98 15.96 -9.67 -15.40
C ASP A 98 16.65 -8.39 -14.85
N THR A 99 16.14 -7.88 -13.74
CA THR A 99 16.59 -6.63 -13.15
C THR A 99 17.26 -6.85 -11.81
N ASP A 100 18.34 -6.12 -11.57
CA ASP A 100 19.00 -6.10 -10.27
C ASP A 100 18.17 -5.32 -9.26
N TYR A 101 17.77 -5.97 -8.17
CA TYR A 101 17.06 -5.35 -7.05
C TYR A 101 17.97 -5.10 -5.84
N GLN A 102 19.26 -5.32 -6.00
CA GLN A 102 20.27 -5.01 -4.99
C GLN A 102 20.77 -3.55 -5.11
N PRO A 103 21.19 -2.91 -4.02
CA PRO A 103 21.06 -3.35 -2.63
C PRO A 103 19.68 -3.01 -2.05
N LEU A 104 19.03 -4.01 -1.44
CA LEU A 104 17.88 -3.74 -0.60
C LEU A 104 18.36 -3.04 0.68
N THR A 105 17.77 -1.90 0.98
CA THR A 105 18.03 -1.22 2.25
C THR A 105 17.02 -1.69 3.28
N VAL A 106 17.37 -2.70 4.04
CA VAL A 106 16.55 -3.17 5.17
C VAL A 106 16.97 -2.39 6.42
N SER A 107 16.06 -1.58 6.93
CA SER A 107 16.25 -0.91 8.21
C SER A 107 16.20 -1.92 9.38
N PRO A 108 16.80 -1.61 10.55
CA PRO A 108 16.61 -2.43 11.72
C PRO A 108 15.12 -2.62 12.04
N PRO A 109 14.72 -3.79 12.59
CA PRO A 109 13.35 -4.02 13.00
C PRO A 109 12.85 -2.92 13.92
N VAL A 110 11.63 -2.42 13.65
CA VAL A 110 11.02 -1.41 14.50
C VAL A 110 10.09 -2.08 15.50
N TRP A 111 10.47 -2.03 16.76
CA TRP A 111 9.58 -2.31 17.87
C TRP A 111 9.77 -1.24 18.93
N THR A 112 8.70 -0.73 19.43
CA THR A 112 8.72 0.25 20.50
C THR A 112 8.62 -0.50 21.83
N ARG A 113 9.78 -0.86 22.40
CA ARG A 113 9.84 -1.52 23.71
C ARG A 113 9.01 -0.71 24.72
N HIS A 114 8.11 -1.38 25.42
CA HIS A 114 7.27 -0.80 26.47
C HIS A 114 6.22 0.22 26.01
N ASP A 115 6.05 0.45 24.71
CA ASP A 115 4.99 1.31 24.16
C ASP A 115 4.18 0.57 23.10
N MET A 116 3.16 -0.15 23.56
CA MET A 116 2.25 -0.93 22.71
C MET A 116 1.44 -0.04 21.77
N LEU A 117 1.07 1.15 22.24
CA LEU A 117 0.29 2.07 21.43
C LEU A 117 1.12 2.61 20.25
N ALA A 118 2.38 2.97 20.51
CA ALA A 118 3.31 3.40 19.47
C ALA A 118 3.59 2.26 18.46
N MET A 119 3.69 1.01 18.92
CA MET A 119 3.86 -0.15 18.05
C MET A 119 2.66 -0.34 17.12
N ILE A 120 1.44 -0.30 17.63
CA ILE A 120 0.22 -0.43 16.81
C ILE A 120 0.11 0.71 15.80
N ARG A 121 0.44 1.95 16.20
CA ARG A 121 0.46 3.10 15.28
C ARG A 121 1.52 2.95 14.19
N TYR A 122 2.72 2.51 14.53
CA TYR A 122 3.77 2.23 13.56
C TYR A 122 3.31 1.18 12.53
N ASN A 123 2.69 0.09 12.99
CA ASN A 123 2.19 -0.95 12.09
C ASN A 123 1.10 -0.38 11.16
N LEU A 124 0.17 0.43 11.68
CA LEU A 124 -0.84 1.11 10.87
C LEU A 124 -0.21 2.00 9.79
N ASP A 125 0.76 2.81 10.15
CA ASP A 125 1.44 3.71 9.19
C ASP A 125 2.20 2.91 8.13
N SER A 126 2.82 1.80 8.52
CA SER A 126 3.55 0.91 7.63
C SER A 126 2.63 0.24 6.59
N VAL A 127 1.49 -0.31 7.00
CA VAL A 127 0.53 -0.92 6.05
C VAL A 127 -0.13 0.12 5.15
N LYS A 128 -0.34 1.35 5.61
CA LYS A 128 -0.79 2.47 4.78
C LYS A 128 0.23 2.80 3.69
N GLN A 129 1.52 2.81 4.04
CA GLN A 129 2.60 3.01 3.07
C GLN A 129 2.63 1.89 2.02
N ALA A 130 2.47 0.63 2.44
CA ALA A 130 2.39 -0.51 1.52
C ALA A 130 1.23 -0.33 0.52
N ALA A 131 0.02 -0.06 1.01
CA ALA A 131 -1.16 0.15 0.19
C ALA A 131 -0.98 1.27 -0.86
N GLU A 132 -0.30 2.37 -0.53
CA GLU A 132 -0.02 3.45 -1.49
C GLU A 132 0.96 3.01 -2.58
N VAL A 133 2.02 2.28 -2.24
CA VAL A 133 2.98 1.75 -3.22
C VAL A 133 2.30 0.72 -4.14
N GLU A 134 1.48 -0.16 -3.60
CA GLU A 134 0.73 -1.18 -4.35
C GLU A 134 -0.26 -0.54 -5.33
N LYS A 135 -1.05 0.46 -4.89
CA LYS A 135 -1.94 1.24 -5.76
C LYS A 135 -1.16 1.92 -6.90
N ALA A 136 -0.04 2.56 -6.57
CA ALA A 136 0.80 3.21 -7.56
C ALA A 136 1.36 2.19 -8.58
N THR A 137 1.77 1.00 -8.11
CA THR A 137 2.27 -0.07 -8.96
C THR A 137 1.19 -0.61 -9.90
N ILE A 138 -0.05 -0.82 -9.40
CA ILE A 138 -1.19 -1.25 -10.21
C ILE A 138 -1.48 -0.25 -11.33
N VAL A 139 -1.51 1.05 -10.99
CA VAL A 139 -1.76 2.11 -11.98
C VAL A 139 -0.66 2.13 -13.02
N ALA A 140 0.61 2.19 -12.60
CA ALA A 140 1.75 2.24 -13.51
C ALA A 140 1.80 1.02 -14.45
N ALA A 141 1.59 -0.20 -13.90
CA ALA A 141 1.59 -1.44 -14.66
C ALA A 141 0.50 -1.44 -15.76
N ARG A 142 -0.73 -1.04 -15.42
CA ARG A 142 -1.82 -0.93 -16.39
C ARG A 142 -1.54 0.09 -17.49
N MET A 143 -0.96 1.23 -17.14
CA MET A 143 -0.63 2.28 -18.11
C MET A 143 0.39 1.82 -19.16
N VAL A 144 1.27 0.88 -18.82
CA VAL A 144 2.25 0.29 -19.77
C VAL A 144 1.80 -1.05 -20.35
N GLY A 145 0.57 -1.51 -20.04
CA GLY A 145 0.02 -2.79 -20.53
C GLY A 145 0.54 -4.03 -19.81
N ASP A 146 1.17 -3.89 -18.64
CA ASP A 146 1.65 -5.01 -17.82
C ASP A 146 0.55 -5.51 -16.87
N GLU A 147 -0.44 -6.18 -17.42
CA GLU A 147 -1.58 -6.72 -16.66
C GLU A 147 -1.17 -7.79 -15.63
N LEU A 148 -0.06 -8.51 -15.86
CA LEU A 148 0.39 -9.54 -14.91
C LEU A 148 0.93 -8.92 -13.63
N THR A 149 1.70 -7.84 -13.72
CA THR A 149 2.14 -7.07 -12.54
C THR A 149 0.92 -6.45 -11.83
N ALA A 150 0.02 -5.82 -12.57
CA ALA A 150 -1.19 -5.23 -11.99
C ALA A 150 -2.02 -6.26 -11.22
N ASN A 151 -2.26 -7.43 -11.81
CA ASN A 151 -3.03 -8.51 -11.19
C ASN A 151 -2.31 -9.14 -9.98
N MET A 152 -0.99 -9.26 -10.02
CA MET A 152 -0.19 -9.72 -8.90
C MET A 152 -0.32 -8.78 -7.68
N MET A 153 -0.37 -7.48 -7.90
CA MET A 153 -0.47 -6.47 -6.83
C MET A 153 -1.86 -6.39 -6.17
N ILE A 154 -2.93 -6.83 -6.83
CA ILE A 154 -4.29 -6.75 -6.28
C ILE A 154 -4.44 -7.52 -4.94
N PRO A 155 -4.04 -8.79 -4.81
CA PRO A 155 -4.12 -9.49 -3.53
C PRO A 155 -3.21 -8.86 -2.46
N LEU A 156 -2.05 -8.32 -2.81
CA LEU A 156 -1.17 -7.62 -1.87
C LEU A 156 -1.90 -6.38 -1.30
N LEU A 157 -2.46 -5.55 -2.17
CA LEU A 157 -3.27 -4.39 -1.77
C LEU A 157 -4.45 -4.81 -0.87
N GLN A 158 -5.10 -5.92 -1.16
CA GLN A 158 -6.20 -6.43 -0.34
C GLN A 158 -5.72 -6.82 1.06
N GLY A 159 -4.54 -7.45 1.19
CA GLY A 159 -3.87 -7.73 2.47
C GLY A 159 -3.58 -6.44 3.24
N SER A 160 -2.95 -5.46 2.60
CA SER A 160 -2.68 -4.14 3.20
C SER A 160 -3.95 -3.43 3.67
N GLU A 161 -5.04 -3.44 2.90
CA GLU A 161 -6.32 -2.85 3.30
C GLU A 161 -6.97 -3.58 4.50
N ASN A 162 -6.80 -4.90 4.61
CA ASN A 162 -7.23 -5.68 5.77
C ASN A 162 -6.39 -5.32 7.01
N GLY A 163 -5.07 -5.20 6.86
CA GLY A 163 -4.16 -4.75 7.92
C GLY A 163 -4.52 -3.35 8.44
N ILE A 164 -4.83 -2.41 7.55
CA ILE A 164 -5.31 -1.06 7.92
C ILE A 164 -6.54 -1.18 8.82
N LYS A 165 -7.57 -1.93 8.41
CA LYS A 165 -8.80 -2.13 9.20
C LYS A 165 -8.52 -2.78 10.55
N LEU A 166 -7.60 -3.75 10.60
CA LEU A 166 -7.21 -4.43 11.83
C LEU A 166 -6.59 -3.45 12.83
N TYR A 167 -5.55 -2.72 12.43
CA TYR A 167 -4.87 -1.79 13.34
C TYR A 167 -5.74 -0.58 13.73
N GLU A 168 -6.58 -0.08 12.83
CA GLU A 168 -7.57 0.95 13.14
C GLU A 168 -8.61 0.43 14.17
N SER A 169 -9.01 -0.84 14.06
CA SER A 169 -9.92 -1.45 15.05
C SER A 169 -9.26 -1.56 16.43
N TYR A 170 -7.98 -1.91 16.51
CA TYR A 170 -7.23 -1.95 17.76
C TYR A 170 -7.12 -0.57 18.40
N LEU A 171 -6.79 0.46 17.63
CA LEU A 171 -6.72 1.83 18.14
C LEU A 171 -8.08 2.31 18.67
N LYS A 172 -9.16 1.98 17.97
CA LYS A 172 -10.53 2.30 18.42
C LYS A 172 -10.93 1.56 19.70
N LEU A 173 -10.56 0.28 19.83
CA LEU A 173 -10.80 -0.48 21.06
C LEU A 173 -10.01 0.11 22.24
N ILE A 174 -8.74 0.49 22.02
CA ILE A 174 -7.90 1.13 23.03
C ILE A 174 -8.51 2.47 23.47
N GLU A 175 -9.02 3.27 22.52
CA GLU A 175 -9.73 4.53 22.83
C GLU A 175 -10.98 4.30 23.70
N GLN A 176 -11.75 3.25 23.43
CA GLN A 176 -13.00 2.96 24.12
C GLN A 176 -12.81 2.35 25.52
N MET A 177 -11.84 1.45 25.71
CA MET A 177 -11.70 0.70 26.94
C MET A 177 -10.40 0.97 27.71
N GLY A 178 -9.49 1.75 27.16
CA GLY A 178 -8.15 1.96 27.69
C GLY A 178 -7.16 0.86 27.33
N LEU A 179 -5.88 1.20 27.30
CA LEU A 179 -4.80 0.29 26.88
C LEU A 179 -4.69 -0.93 27.80
N ASP A 180 -4.78 -0.76 29.12
CA ASP A 180 -4.63 -1.86 30.08
C ASP A 180 -5.74 -2.92 29.90
N ASN A 181 -6.97 -2.49 29.69
CA ASN A 181 -8.09 -3.40 29.42
C ASN A 181 -7.93 -4.11 28.08
N PHE A 182 -7.52 -3.39 27.04
CA PHE A 182 -7.22 -3.99 25.74
C PHE A 182 -6.14 -5.08 25.87
N LEU A 183 -5.03 -4.78 26.56
CA LEU A 183 -3.93 -5.72 26.77
C LEU A 183 -4.35 -6.97 27.57
N THR A 184 -5.27 -6.83 28.53
CA THR A 184 -5.80 -7.97 29.28
C THR A 184 -6.53 -8.98 28.37
N LEU A 185 -7.11 -8.52 27.26
CA LEU A 185 -7.75 -9.39 26.27
C LEU A 185 -6.75 -10.14 25.37
N GLN A 186 -5.50 -9.72 25.35
CA GLN A 186 -4.45 -10.25 24.47
C GLN A 186 -3.62 -11.38 25.09
N VAL A 187 -3.86 -11.72 26.34
CA VAL A 187 -3.16 -12.81 27.07
C VAL A 187 -3.54 -14.20 26.54
#